data_2d0cf41054505b2195cf82de26dcf2a0
#
_entry.id   2d0cf41054505b2195cf82de26dcf2a0
#
_cell.length_a   1.000
_cell.length_b   1.000
_cell.length_c   1.000
_cell.angle_alpha   90.00
_cell.angle_beta   90.00
_cell.angle_gamma   90.00
#
_symmetry.space_group_name_H-M   'P 1'
#
loop_
_entity.id
_entity.type
_entity.pdbx_description
1 polymer ?
#
loop_
_entity_poly.entity_id
_entity_poly.type
_entity_poly.pdbx_seq_one_letter_code
_entity_poly.pdbx_strand_id
1 'polypeptide(L)'
;MSIKKHFFDALEDRFNADKSKAIAQLELSFNQPVAIGEHPQLLDDMAKLIADVATAEENLAALRDNFGEKVYPEIEEPSENPDASWHPWKGGKNRDI
;
A
#
# COMPACT_ATOMS: atom_id res chain seq x y z
N MET A 1 -19.46 -18.55 3.68
CA MET A 1 -18.72 -17.63 3.11
C MET A 1 -19.44 -16.35 2.95
N SER A 2 -18.81 -15.29 3.22
CA SER A 2 -19.42 -14.02 3.21
C SER A 2 -19.06 -13.22 2.00
N ILE A 3 -20.03 -12.64 1.36
CA ILE A 3 -19.80 -11.83 0.23
C ILE A 3 -19.05 -10.60 0.68
N LYS A 4 -19.28 -10.10 1.88
CA LYS A 4 -18.56 -8.97 2.36
C LYS A 4 -17.09 -9.26 2.44
N LYS A 5 -16.71 -10.44 2.90
CA LYS A 5 -15.31 -10.77 2.98
C LYS A 5 -14.70 -10.88 1.61
N HIS A 6 -15.46 -11.40 0.66
CA HIS A 6 -14.94 -11.50 -0.68
C HIS A 6 -14.67 -10.13 -1.27
N PHE A 7 -15.55 -9.19 -1.05
CA PHE A 7 -15.34 -7.86 -1.59
C PHE A 7 -14.20 -7.15 -0.87
N PHE A 8 -14.12 -7.33 0.43
CA PHE A 8 -13.04 -6.70 1.18
C PHE A 8 -11.70 -7.24 0.70
N ASP A 9 -11.59 -8.55 0.56
CA ASP A 9 -10.35 -9.15 0.13
C ASP A 9 -9.98 -8.72 -1.27
N ALA A 10 -10.95 -8.62 -2.14
CA ALA A 10 -10.69 -8.22 -3.50
C ALA A 10 -10.19 -6.77 -3.56
N LEU A 11 -10.76 -5.92 -2.72
CA LEU A 11 -10.29 -4.54 -2.69
C LEU A 11 -8.89 -4.46 -2.13
N GLU A 12 -8.61 -5.23 -1.09
CA GLU A 12 -7.26 -5.25 -0.57
C GLU A 12 -6.28 -5.71 -1.62
N ASP A 13 -6.63 -6.76 -2.34
CA ASP A 13 -5.76 -7.27 -3.36
C ASP A 13 -5.55 -6.25 -4.46
N ARG A 14 -6.58 -5.53 -4.80
CA ARG A 14 -6.47 -4.55 -5.82
C ARG A 14 -5.54 -3.41 -5.42
N PHE A 15 -5.72 -2.91 -4.21
CA PHE A 15 -4.89 -1.80 -3.77
C PHE A 15 -3.45 -2.25 -3.57
N ASN A 16 -3.24 -3.48 -3.12
CA ASN A 16 -1.89 -3.99 -3.00
C ASN A 16 -1.25 -4.16 -4.36
N ALA A 17 -2.01 -4.57 -5.35
CA ALA A 17 -1.48 -4.72 -6.68
C ALA A 17 -1.12 -3.36 -7.27
N ASP A 18 -1.95 -2.36 -7.04
CA ASP A 18 -1.67 -1.02 -7.51
C ASP A 18 -0.38 -0.52 -6.90
N LYS A 19 -0.19 -0.77 -5.62
CA LYS A 19 0.99 -0.33 -4.94
C LYS A 19 2.22 -1.05 -5.48
N SER A 20 2.13 -2.36 -5.63
CA SER A 20 3.26 -3.14 -6.11
C SER A 20 3.66 -2.74 -7.50
N LYS A 21 2.69 -2.44 -8.34
CA LYS A 21 2.99 -2.05 -9.68
C LYS A 21 3.76 -0.75 -9.70
N ALA A 22 3.33 0.22 -8.92
CA ALA A 22 3.99 1.50 -8.90
C ALA A 22 5.40 1.36 -8.32
N ILE A 23 5.55 0.55 -7.29
CA ILE A 23 6.85 0.36 -6.70
C ILE A 23 7.80 -0.30 -7.67
N ALA A 24 7.32 -1.29 -8.43
CA ALA A 24 8.18 -1.95 -9.38
C ALA A 24 8.67 -0.98 -10.45
N GLN A 25 7.78 -0.10 -10.89
CA GLN A 25 8.19 0.85 -11.89
C GLN A 25 9.14 1.88 -11.31
N LEU A 26 8.97 2.24 -10.06
CA LEU A 26 9.88 3.17 -9.43
C LEU A 26 11.24 2.54 -9.28
N GLU A 27 11.29 1.28 -8.90
CA GLU A 27 12.55 0.62 -8.76
C GLU A 27 13.29 0.56 -10.07
N LEU A 28 12.55 0.32 -11.12
CA LEU A 28 13.16 0.29 -12.42
C LEU A 28 13.70 1.67 -12.77
N SER A 29 12.95 2.71 -12.49
CA SER A 29 13.40 4.06 -12.80
C SER A 29 14.63 4.46 -12.01
N PHE A 30 14.65 4.09 -10.76
CA PHE A 30 15.80 4.46 -9.94
C PHE A 30 17.05 3.70 -10.36
N ASN A 31 16.88 2.55 -10.96
CA ASN A 31 18.01 1.80 -11.38
C ASN A 31 18.45 2.08 -12.80
N GLN A 32 17.81 2.99 -13.47
CA GLN A 32 18.24 3.35 -14.78
C GLN A 32 18.87 4.66 -14.72
N PRO A 33 20.08 4.75 -14.57
CA PRO A 33 20.75 6.02 -14.39
C PRO A 33 20.90 6.81 -15.62
N VAL A 34 20.51 6.35 -16.70
CA VAL A 34 20.77 7.02 -17.87
C VAL A 34 20.07 8.18 -18.22
N ALA A 35 20.63 8.95 -19.00
CA ALA A 35 19.95 10.02 -19.67
C ALA A 35 18.96 10.78 -18.90
N ILE A 36 19.20 11.01 -17.70
CA ILE A 36 18.29 11.78 -16.97
C ILE A 36 18.15 13.11 -17.56
N GLY A 37 19.19 13.66 -18.03
CA GLY A 37 19.10 14.98 -18.58
C GLY A 37 18.29 15.03 -19.83
N GLU A 38 18.16 13.93 -20.49
CA GLU A 38 17.42 13.96 -21.70
C GLU A 38 16.01 13.57 -21.50
N HIS A 39 15.61 13.24 -20.30
CA HIS A 39 14.26 12.86 -20.07
C HIS A 39 13.71 13.71 -18.96
N PRO A 40 13.44 14.91 -19.22
CA PRO A 40 12.94 15.77 -18.16
C PRO A 40 11.65 15.26 -17.59
N GLN A 41 10.86 14.52 -18.36
CA GLN A 41 9.67 14.08 -17.80
C GLN A 41 9.87 12.88 -16.95
N LEU A 42 11.06 12.38 -16.77
CA LEU A 42 11.29 11.26 -15.90
C LEU A 42 10.94 11.61 -14.47
N LEU A 43 11.31 12.79 -14.03
CA LEU A 43 10.97 13.19 -12.68
C LEU A 43 9.47 13.31 -12.50
N ASP A 44 8.80 13.83 -13.48
CA ASP A 44 7.36 13.95 -13.38
C ASP A 44 6.73 12.57 -13.34
N ASP A 45 7.24 11.64 -14.13
CA ASP A 45 6.70 10.31 -14.13
C ASP A 45 6.95 9.63 -12.80
N MET A 46 8.11 9.82 -12.23
CA MET A 46 8.40 9.21 -10.96
C MET A 46 7.53 9.82 -9.86
N ALA A 47 7.30 11.12 -9.96
CA ALA A 47 6.44 11.77 -8.98
C ALA A 47 5.03 11.20 -9.03
N LYS A 48 4.56 10.90 -10.24
CA LYS A 48 3.28 10.32 -10.38
C LYS A 48 3.26 8.95 -9.79
N LEU A 49 4.32 8.16 -9.95
CA LEU A 49 4.36 6.84 -9.37
C LEU A 49 4.38 6.89 -7.86
N ILE A 50 5.07 7.87 -7.31
CA ILE A 50 5.07 8.03 -5.86
C ILE A 50 3.65 8.37 -5.40
N ALA A 51 2.97 9.22 -6.14
CA ALA A 51 1.60 9.55 -5.78
C ALA A 51 0.71 8.31 -5.86
N ASP A 52 0.96 7.44 -6.81
CA ASP A 52 0.19 6.21 -6.92
C ASP A 52 0.41 5.32 -5.71
N VAL A 53 1.64 5.22 -5.24
CA VAL A 53 1.92 4.44 -4.05
C VAL A 53 1.18 5.04 -2.86
N ALA A 54 1.24 6.35 -2.73
CA ALA A 54 0.60 7.00 -1.61
C ALA A 54 -0.91 6.80 -1.65
N THR A 55 -1.50 6.89 -2.84
CA THR A 55 -2.92 6.69 -2.98
C THR A 55 -3.30 5.27 -2.62
N ALA A 56 -2.53 4.29 -3.06
CA ALA A 56 -2.84 2.91 -2.75
C ALA A 56 -2.75 2.67 -1.24
N GLU A 57 -1.74 3.27 -0.62
CA GLU A 57 -1.59 3.10 0.81
C GLU A 57 -2.72 3.76 1.58
N GLU A 58 -3.14 4.91 1.12
CA GLU A 58 -4.25 5.56 1.74
C GLU A 58 -5.52 4.77 1.55
N ASN A 59 -5.71 4.21 0.38
CA ASN A 59 -6.88 3.40 0.11
C ASN A 59 -6.91 2.18 1.01
N LEU A 60 -5.77 1.55 1.20
CA LEU A 60 -5.70 0.41 2.09
C LEU A 60 -6.05 0.81 3.51
N ALA A 61 -5.51 1.91 3.95
CA ALA A 61 -5.80 2.37 5.30
C ALA A 61 -7.27 2.70 5.45
N ALA A 62 -7.83 3.37 4.48
CA ALA A 62 -9.24 3.73 4.55
C ALA A 62 -10.12 2.48 4.58
N LEU A 63 -9.78 1.50 3.78
CA LEU A 63 -10.55 0.28 3.75
C LEU A 63 -10.50 -0.41 5.10
N ARG A 64 -9.30 -0.55 5.64
CA ARG A 64 -9.14 -1.28 6.89
C ARG A 64 -9.68 -0.50 8.07
N ASP A 65 -9.46 0.78 8.09
CA ASP A 65 -9.92 1.58 9.22
C ASP A 65 -11.43 1.67 9.28
N ASN A 66 -12.07 1.72 8.16
CA ASN A 66 -13.51 1.87 8.16
C ASN A 66 -14.29 0.57 8.12
N PHE A 67 -13.73 -0.45 7.54
CA PHE A 67 -14.46 -1.69 7.36
C PHE A 67 -13.78 -2.93 7.88
N GLY A 68 -12.55 -2.83 8.32
CA GLY A 68 -11.84 -4.00 8.78
C GLY A 68 -12.54 -4.70 9.91
N GLU A 69 -12.92 -3.97 10.92
CA GLU A 69 -13.56 -4.56 12.03
C GLU A 69 -14.93 -5.09 11.67
N LYS A 70 -15.61 -4.43 10.77
CA LYS A 70 -16.94 -4.85 10.40
C LYS A 70 -16.91 -6.13 9.60
N VAL A 71 -15.87 -6.33 8.83
CA VAL A 71 -15.78 -7.52 8.01
C VAL A 71 -15.04 -8.64 8.71
N TYR A 72 -14.00 -8.28 9.46
CA TYR A 72 -13.21 -9.26 10.18
C TYR A 72 -13.08 -8.86 11.64
N PRO A 73 -14.14 -8.98 12.36
CA PRO A 73 -14.10 -8.50 13.75
C PRO A 73 -13.13 -9.27 14.61
N GLU A 74 -12.87 -10.48 14.30
CA GLU A 74 -12.00 -11.20 15.15
C GLU A 74 -10.58 -10.88 14.98
N ILE A 75 -10.22 -10.05 14.08
CA ILE A 75 -8.91 -9.73 13.91
C ILE A 75 -8.44 -8.60 14.69
N GLU A 76 -9.26 -7.87 15.24
CA GLU A 76 -8.83 -6.75 15.82
C GLU A 76 -8.25 -6.84 17.15
N GLU A 77 -8.48 -7.74 17.89
CA GLU A 77 -7.97 -7.75 19.13
C GLU A 77 -6.56 -7.89 19.26
N PRO A 78 -5.85 -8.14 18.41
CA PRO A 78 -4.46 -8.31 18.54
C PRO A 78 -3.78 -7.10 18.99
N SER A 79 -4.46 -6.18 19.38
CA SER A 79 -3.81 -5.00 19.72
C SER A 79 -2.78 -5.24 20.76
N GLU A 80 -2.95 -6.09 21.66
CA GLU A 80 -1.95 -6.27 22.57
C GLU A 80 -0.96 -7.24 22.10
N ASN A 81 -1.05 -7.70 20.95
CA ASN A 81 -0.13 -8.62 20.45
C ASN A 81 1.05 -7.89 19.89
N PRO A 82 2.19 -8.10 20.33
CA PRO A 82 3.34 -7.39 19.81
C PRO A 82 3.55 -7.64 18.37
N ASP A 83 3.07 -8.73 17.87
CA ASP A 83 3.27 -8.96 16.50
C ASP A 83 2.39 -8.15 15.65
N ALA A 84 1.56 -7.38 16.21
CA ALA A 84 0.73 -6.54 15.41
C ALA A 84 1.59 -5.71 14.55
N SER A 85 2.85 -5.61 14.87
CA SER A 85 3.68 -4.78 14.06
C SER A 85 3.82 -5.32 12.67
N TRP A 86 3.52 -6.54 12.41
CA TRP A 86 3.72 -7.01 11.08
C TRP A 86 2.64 -6.51 10.14
N HIS A 87 1.66 -5.78 10.62
CA HIS A 87 0.67 -5.22 9.74
C HIS A 87 1.28 -3.99 9.12
N PRO A 88 1.59 -4.02 7.88
CA PRO A 88 2.27 -2.89 7.25
C PRO A 88 1.47 -1.63 7.31
N TRP A 89 0.17 -1.74 7.22
CA TRP A 89 -0.61 -0.54 7.20
C TRP A 89 -0.71 0.10 8.55
N LYS A 90 -0.41 -0.56 9.61
CA LYS A 90 -0.46 0.02 10.84
C LYS A 90 0.85 0.23 11.39
N GLY A 91 1.79 -0.49 11.03
CA GLY A 91 3.04 -0.33 11.58
C GLY A 91 3.90 0.66 11.00
N GLY A 92 3.39 1.40 10.14
CA GLY A 92 4.21 2.32 9.49
C GLY A 92 5.04 3.04 10.42
N LYS A 93 4.52 3.47 11.50
CA LYS A 93 5.26 4.25 12.30
C LYS A 93 6.30 3.55 13.00
N ASN A 94 6.14 2.39 13.31
CA ASN A 94 7.17 1.85 14.03
C ASN A 94 8.25 1.34 13.28
N ARG A 95 8.17 1.24 12.03
CA ARG A 95 9.19 0.73 11.39
C ARG A 95 10.20 1.64 11.28
N ASP A 96 9.92 2.77 11.57
CA ASP A 96 10.86 3.65 11.32
C ASP A 96 11.97 3.39 12.11
N ILE A 97 11.97 2.66 12.84
CA ILE A 97 13.01 2.43 13.57
C ILE A 97 14.01 2.12 13.04
#